data_23ab29cce238722d2fb5765b346e28c3
#
_entry.id   23ab29cce238722d2fb5765b346e28c3
#
_cell.length_a   1.000
_cell.length_b   1.000
_cell.length_c   1.000
_cell.angle_alpha   90.00
_cell.angle_beta   90.00
_cell.angle_gamma   90.00
#
_symmetry.space_group_name_H-M   'P 1'
#
loop_
_entity.id
_entity.type
_entity.pdbx_description
1 polymer ?
#
loop_
_entity_poly.entity_id
_entity_poly.type
_entity_poly.pdbx_seq_one_letter_code
_entity_poly.pdbx_strand_id
1 'polypeptide(L)'
;MIDKFSDVLVVESLALGIDRLKPLILEKLVKVLEEDGIHIRGIYERSDAKVRLQEGMERYKGFIGEPFDTKVEIVENGVRYLVDVKDGQKNWLFPRPKIQPSGNPASLPGQTRSGLFYPHRLLCLKCSRLRRPKEVIGVDASELAVAQARENAELNGVSGTTTFQCADVFDLLPELEAKGEQFDVVILDPPAFTKSRSSVKNAIKGYREINIRGLRR
;
A
#
# COMPACT_ATOMS: atom_id res chain seq x y z
N MET A 1 -11.47 -9.97 -10.30
CA MET A 1 -10.22 -9.22 -10.56
C MET A 1 -9.06 -10.20 -10.52
N ILE A 2 -8.05 -10.01 -11.39
CA ILE A 2 -6.81 -10.81 -11.36
C ILE A 2 -5.66 -9.83 -11.49
N ASP A 3 -4.75 -9.84 -10.51
CA ASP A 3 -3.58 -8.99 -10.48
C ASP A 3 -2.31 -9.84 -10.53
N LYS A 4 -1.30 -9.39 -11.27
CA LYS A 4 -0.01 -10.06 -11.37
C LYS A 4 1.02 -9.33 -10.51
N PHE A 5 1.61 -10.05 -9.56
CA PHE A 5 2.71 -9.63 -8.70
C PHE A 5 3.96 -10.44 -9.05
N SER A 6 4.88 -9.86 -9.82
CA SER A 6 6.04 -10.57 -10.36
C SER A 6 5.64 -11.88 -11.07
N ASP A 7 5.86 -13.04 -10.48
CA ASP A 7 5.55 -14.37 -10.97
C ASP A 7 4.34 -15.04 -10.29
N VAL A 8 3.53 -14.25 -9.57
CA VAL A 8 2.34 -14.73 -8.84
C VAL A 8 1.09 -14.02 -9.33
N LEU A 9 -0.02 -14.75 -9.48
CA LEU A 9 -1.34 -14.19 -9.71
C LEU A 9 -2.12 -14.16 -8.40
N VAL A 10 -2.77 -13.02 -8.14
CA VAL A 10 -3.74 -12.87 -7.05
C VAL A 10 -5.12 -12.67 -7.64
N VAL A 11 -6.06 -13.51 -7.21
CA VAL A 11 -7.40 -13.59 -7.78
C VAL A 11 -8.44 -13.17 -6.76
N GLU A 12 -9.38 -12.34 -7.17
CA GLU A 12 -10.60 -12.05 -6.41
C GLU A 12 -11.81 -12.28 -7.31
N SER A 13 -12.72 -13.17 -6.89
CA SER A 13 -13.99 -13.46 -7.55
C SER A 13 -15.14 -13.09 -6.63
N LEU A 14 -16.00 -12.17 -7.06
CA LEU A 14 -17.10 -11.64 -6.24
C LEU A 14 -18.48 -11.99 -6.79
N ALA A 15 -18.58 -12.44 -8.04
CA ALA A 15 -19.83 -12.78 -8.72
C ALA A 15 -19.87 -14.27 -9.02
N LEU A 16 -21.03 -14.93 -8.79
CA LEU A 16 -21.21 -16.37 -8.93
C LEU A 16 -20.89 -16.88 -10.35
N GLY A 17 -21.28 -16.16 -11.40
CA GLY A 17 -21.00 -16.55 -12.78
C GLY A 17 -19.51 -16.60 -13.09
N ILE A 18 -18.75 -15.61 -12.61
CA ILE A 18 -17.29 -15.55 -12.77
C ILE A 18 -16.60 -16.60 -11.89
N ASP A 19 -17.13 -16.86 -10.70
CA ASP A 19 -16.55 -17.88 -9.80
C ASP A 19 -16.63 -19.28 -10.41
N ARG A 20 -17.75 -19.61 -11.10
CA ARG A 20 -17.91 -20.86 -11.83
C ARG A 20 -16.97 -21.00 -13.02
N LEU A 21 -16.70 -19.90 -13.72
CA LEU A 21 -15.78 -19.86 -14.87
C LEU A 21 -14.32 -19.69 -14.48
N LYS A 22 -14.05 -19.39 -13.21
CA LYS A 22 -12.69 -19.11 -12.69
C LYS A 22 -11.64 -20.15 -13.09
N PRO A 23 -11.88 -21.46 -12.96
CA PRO A 23 -10.88 -22.47 -13.36
C PRO A 23 -10.49 -22.36 -14.83
N LEU A 24 -11.48 -22.21 -15.72
CA LEU A 24 -11.24 -22.06 -17.16
C LEU A 24 -10.52 -20.74 -17.48
N ILE A 25 -10.91 -19.65 -16.83
CA ILE A 25 -10.28 -18.35 -17.03
C ILE A 25 -8.80 -18.41 -16.62
N LEU A 26 -8.50 -19.02 -15.48
CA LEU A 26 -7.13 -19.12 -14.98
C LEU A 26 -6.26 -20.04 -15.85
N GLU A 27 -6.79 -21.18 -16.30
CA GLU A 27 -6.10 -22.07 -17.23
C GLU A 27 -5.69 -21.33 -18.50
N LYS A 28 -6.64 -20.62 -19.11
CA LYS A 28 -6.37 -19.85 -20.36
C LYS A 28 -5.44 -18.68 -20.14
N LEU A 29 -5.60 -17.96 -19.02
CA LEU A 29 -4.71 -16.84 -18.69
C LEU A 29 -3.27 -17.29 -18.48
N VAL A 30 -3.04 -18.35 -17.71
CA VAL A 30 -1.68 -18.88 -17.49
C VAL A 30 -1.07 -19.31 -18.82
N LYS A 31 -1.82 -20.01 -19.67
CA LYS A 31 -1.35 -20.43 -20.99
C LYS A 31 -0.92 -19.23 -21.85
N VAL A 32 -1.73 -18.17 -21.92
CA VAL A 32 -1.38 -16.95 -22.68
C VAL A 32 -0.13 -16.27 -22.11
N LEU A 33 -0.01 -16.19 -20.78
CA LEU A 33 1.17 -15.62 -20.15
C LEU A 33 2.44 -16.43 -20.43
N GLU A 34 2.33 -17.77 -20.45
CA GLU A 34 3.44 -18.65 -20.80
C GLU A 34 3.85 -18.51 -22.28
N GLU A 35 2.88 -18.36 -23.19
CA GLU A 35 3.15 -18.06 -24.61
C GLU A 35 3.88 -16.70 -24.78
N ASP A 36 3.62 -15.73 -23.92
CA ASP A 36 4.33 -14.45 -23.84
C ASP A 36 5.68 -14.54 -23.08
N GLY A 37 6.11 -15.73 -22.68
CA GLY A 37 7.36 -15.95 -21.93
C GLY A 37 7.28 -15.55 -20.46
N ILE A 38 6.08 -15.38 -19.91
CA ILE A 38 5.85 -15.02 -18.51
C ILE A 38 5.50 -16.27 -17.73
N HIS A 39 6.45 -16.77 -16.94
CA HIS A 39 6.22 -17.90 -16.06
C HIS A 39 5.46 -17.49 -14.80
N ILE A 40 4.41 -18.24 -14.44
CA ILE A 40 3.61 -18.04 -13.23
C ILE A 40 3.94 -19.17 -12.24
N ARG A 41 4.56 -18.82 -11.11
CA ARG A 41 4.94 -19.73 -10.03
C ARG A 41 3.73 -20.24 -9.24
N GLY A 42 2.69 -19.42 -9.10
CA GLY A 42 1.52 -19.81 -8.34
C GLY A 42 0.39 -18.80 -8.36
N ILE A 43 -0.75 -19.24 -7.85
CA ILE A 43 -1.98 -18.46 -7.82
C ILE A 43 -2.54 -18.45 -6.39
N TYR A 44 -2.85 -17.27 -5.87
CA TYR A 44 -3.45 -17.11 -4.57
C TYR A 44 -4.83 -16.44 -4.68
N GLU A 45 -5.85 -17.01 -4.09
CA GLU A 45 -7.21 -16.45 -4.11
C GLU A 45 -7.50 -15.67 -2.82
N ARG A 46 -8.03 -14.45 -2.97
CA ARG A 46 -8.49 -13.56 -1.89
C ARG A 46 -9.95 -13.16 -2.07
N SER A 47 -10.80 -14.15 -2.23
CA SER A 47 -12.26 -14.00 -2.39
C SER A 47 -12.97 -14.00 -1.02
N ASP A 48 -12.44 -13.28 -0.02
CA ASP A 48 -12.94 -13.25 1.35
C ASP A 48 -13.88 -12.05 1.65
N ALA A 49 -14.33 -11.34 0.61
CA ALA A 49 -15.24 -10.21 0.75
C ALA A 49 -16.66 -10.65 1.15
N LYS A 50 -17.29 -9.86 2.04
CA LYS A 50 -18.66 -10.16 2.53
C LYS A 50 -19.72 -10.19 1.44
N VAL A 51 -19.52 -9.46 0.33
CA VAL A 51 -20.46 -9.41 -0.80
C VAL A 51 -20.69 -10.80 -1.42
N ARG A 52 -19.74 -11.73 -1.33
CA ARG A 52 -19.92 -13.11 -1.83
C ARG A 52 -21.09 -13.83 -1.18
N LEU A 53 -21.36 -13.57 0.09
CA LEU A 53 -22.50 -14.16 0.82
C LEU A 53 -23.85 -13.74 0.20
N GLN A 54 -23.92 -12.55 -0.41
CA GLN A 54 -25.13 -12.08 -1.09
C GLN A 54 -25.39 -12.83 -2.41
N GLU A 55 -24.33 -13.35 -3.03
CA GLU A 55 -24.38 -14.18 -4.23
C GLU A 55 -24.52 -15.68 -3.91
N GLY A 56 -24.72 -16.05 -2.64
CA GLY A 56 -24.81 -17.45 -2.20
C GLY A 56 -23.48 -18.20 -2.21
N MET A 57 -22.35 -17.49 -2.22
CA MET A 57 -21.00 -18.08 -2.22
C MET A 57 -20.35 -17.97 -0.85
N GLU A 58 -19.55 -18.97 -0.49
CA GLU A 58 -18.70 -18.90 0.69
C GLU A 58 -17.53 -17.93 0.48
N ARG A 59 -17.04 -17.37 1.58
CA ARG A 59 -15.78 -16.60 1.58
C ARG A 59 -14.61 -17.55 1.48
N TYR A 60 -13.68 -17.26 0.60
CA TYR A 60 -12.51 -18.10 0.38
C TYR A 60 -11.21 -17.30 0.36
N LYS A 61 -10.18 -17.84 0.99
CA LYS A 61 -8.80 -17.34 0.95
C LYS A 61 -7.85 -18.52 0.98
N GLY A 62 -7.03 -18.70 -0.06
CA GLY A 62 -6.15 -19.86 -0.16
C GLY A 62 -5.39 -19.95 -1.47
N PHE A 63 -4.56 -20.99 -1.56
CA PHE A 63 -3.83 -21.32 -2.77
C PHE A 63 -4.75 -21.98 -3.81
N ILE A 64 -4.54 -21.68 -5.07
CA ILE A 64 -5.09 -22.44 -6.19
C ILE A 64 -3.94 -23.25 -6.77
N GLY A 65 -3.96 -24.59 -6.56
CA GLY A 65 -2.85 -25.48 -6.84
C GLY A 65 -1.89 -25.62 -5.65
N GLU A 66 -0.62 -25.81 -5.95
CA GLU A 66 0.40 -26.05 -4.93
C GLU A 66 0.72 -24.80 -4.09
N PRO A 67 0.98 -24.95 -2.78
CA PRO A 67 1.44 -23.87 -1.93
C PRO A 67 2.81 -23.32 -2.36
N PHE A 68 3.01 -22.03 -2.20
CA PHE A 68 4.27 -21.33 -2.50
C PHE A 68 4.56 -20.25 -1.45
N ASP A 69 5.78 -19.69 -1.47
CA ASP A 69 6.12 -18.54 -0.63
C ASP A 69 5.31 -17.31 -1.07
N THR A 70 4.48 -16.80 -0.16
CA THR A 70 3.57 -15.68 -0.39
C THR A 70 4.25 -14.32 -0.37
N LYS A 71 5.50 -14.24 0.07
CA LYS A 71 6.31 -13.02 -0.04
C LYS A 71 6.86 -12.89 -1.46
N VAL A 72 6.45 -11.84 -2.14
CA VAL A 72 6.78 -11.59 -3.56
C VAL A 72 7.46 -10.23 -3.68
N GLU A 73 8.62 -10.22 -4.33
CA GLU A 73 9.26 -8.96 -4.67
C GLU A 73 8.67 -8.38 -5.96
N ILE A 74 8.28 -7.12 -5.90
CA ILE A 74 7.83 -6.34 -7.06
C ILE A 74 8.70 -5.10 -7.22
N VAL A 75 8.81 -4.60 -8.45
CA VAL A 75 9.53 -3.36 -8.77
C VAL A 75 8.57 -2.37 -9.41
N GLU A 76 8.47 -1.19 -8.83
CA GLU A 76 7.67 -0.10 -9.38
C GLU A 76 8.48 1.20 -9.44
N ASN A 77 8.69 1.75 -10.63
CA ASN A 77 9.48 2.96 -10.86
C ASN A 77 10.90 2.90 -10.24
N GLY A 78 11.56 1.73 -10.31
CA GLY A 78 12.90 1.51 -9.77
C GLY A 78 12.97 1.32 -8.25
N VAL A 79 11.85 1.28 -7.56
CA VAL A 79 11.74 0.95 -6.14
C VAL A 79 11.27 -0.49 -5.97
N ARG A 80 11.99 -1.23 -5.13
CA ARG A 80 11.69 -2.64 -4.83
C ARG A 80 10.77 -2.74 -3.61
N TYR A 81 9.80 -3.64 -3.67
CA TYR A 81 8.88 -3.89 -2.57
C TYR A 81 8.71 -5.37 -2.35
N LEU A 82 8.83 -5.79 -1.11
CA LEU A 82 8.42 -7.11 -0.68
C LEU A 82 6.95 -7.06 -0.25
N VAL A 83 6.11 -7.79 -0.96
CA VAL A 83 4.65 -7.83 -0.75
C VAL A 83 4.26 -9.22 -0.31
N ASP A 84 3.53 -9.36 0.79
CA ASP A 84 2.90 -10.62 1.17
C ASP A 84 1.49 -10.69 0.56
N VAL A 85 1.31 -11.56 -0.45
CA VAL A 85 0.03 -11.70 -1.15
C VAL A 85 -1.03 -12.40 -0.30
N LYS A 86 -0.63 -13.12 0.74
CA LYS A 86 -1.53 -13.78 1.71
C LYS A 86 -2.00 -12.81 2.78
N ASP A 87 -1.07 -12.20 3.52
CA ASP A 87 -1.37 -11.43 4.72
C ASP A 87 -1.19 -9.91 4.53
N GLY A 88 -0.71 -9.50 3.37
CA GLY A 88 -0.65 -8.09 2.98
C GLY A 88 -2.03 -7.42 3.01
N GLN A 89 -2.06 -6.15 3.38
CA GLN A 89 -3.31 -5.38 3.41
C GLN A 89 -3.96 -5.33 2.02
N LYS A 90 -5.31 -5.39 1.96
CA LYS A 90 -6.08 -5.34 0.69
C LYS A 90 -5.77 -4.13 -0.18
N ASN A 91 -5.26 -3.05 0.40
CA ASN A 91 -4.88 -1.82 -0.31
C ASN A 91 -3.68 -1.98 -1.27
N TRP A 92 -2.93 -3.10 -1.19
CA TRP A 92 -1.89 -3.44 -2.18
C TRP A 92 -2.46 -3.98 -3.48
N LEU A 93 -3.68 -4.55 -3.44
CA LEU A 93 -4.36 -5.15 -4.60
C LEU A 93 -5.06 -4.13 -5.51
N PHE A 94 -5.12 -2.87 -5.10
CA PHE A 94 -5.64 -1.82 -5.97
C PHE A 94 -4.47 -1.09 -6.61
N PRO A 95 -4.30 -1.18 -7.94
CA PRO A 95 -3.44 -0.25 -8.65
C PRO A 95 -4.01 1.14 -8.43
N ARG A 96 -3.46 1.87 -7.47
CA ARG A 96 -3.78 3.30 -7.37
C ARG A 96 -3.29 3.96 -8.65
N PRO A 97 -4.05 4.92 -9.19
CA PRO A 97 -3.62 5.64 -10.38
C PRO A 97 -2.18 6.08 -10.15
N LYS A 98 -1.32 5.80 -11.14
CA LYS A 98 0.07 6.24 -11.12
C LYS A 98 0.06 7.69 -10.68
N ILE A 99 0.40 7.96 -9.42
CA ILE A 99 0.69 9.31 -8.98
C ILE A 99 1.97 9.64 -9.72
N GLN A 100 1.83 10.12 -10.94
CA GLN A 100 2.87 10.94 -11.52
C GLN A 100 2.96 12.14 -10.57
N PRO A 101 4.10 12.39 -9.94
CA PRO A 101 4.30 13.67 -9.33
C PRO A 101 4.21 14.70 -10.46
N SER A 102 3.02 15.27 -10.64
CA SER A 102 2.75 16.36 -11.58
C SER A 102 3.35 17.68 -11.06
N GLY A 103 4.44 17.60 -10.32
CA GLY A 103 5.31 18.69 -9.91
C GLY A 103 6.70 18.42 -10.48
N ASN A 104 7.27 19.42 -11.12
CA ASN A 104 8.61 19.38 -11.67
C ASN A 104 9.61 18.73 -10.67
N PRO A 105 10.23 17.59 -11.02
CA PRO A 105 11.14 16.91 -10.11
C PRO A 105 12.36 17.71 -9.67
N ALA A 106 12.60 18.85 -10.29
CA ALA A 106 13.79 19.67 -10.10
C ALA A 106 13.77 20.55 -8.83
N SER A 107 12.71 20.58 -8.02
CA SER A 107 12.53 21.61 -7.00
C SER A 107 12.62 21.17 -5.53
N LEU A 108 13.10 19.97 -5.24
CA LEU A 108 13.45 19.62 -3.86
C LEU A 108 14.97 19.56 -3.74
N PRO A 109 15.61 20.58 -3.11
CA PRO A 109 17.05 20.56 -2.85
C PRO A 109 17.41 19.41 -1.92
N GLY A 110 18.62 18.86 -2.02
CA GLY A 110 19.11 17.71 -1.24
C GLY A 110 19.25 17.91 0.27
N GLN A 111 18.51 18.83 0.85
CA GLN A 111 18.45 19.13 2.29
C GLN A 111 17.03 19.03 2.86
N THR A 112 16.11 18.40 2.17
CA THR A 112 14.70 18.37 2.52
C THR A 112 14.43 17.35 3.63
N ARG A 113 13.80 17.81 4.72
CA ARG A 113 13.23 16.97 5.76
C ARG A 113 11.77 16.69 5.43
N SER A 114 11.42 15.44 5.22
CA SER A 114 10.05 15.07 4.81
C SER A 114 9.36 14.26 5.88
N GLY A 115 8.25 14.76 6.39
CA GLY A 115 7.34 14.03 7.27
C GLY A 115 6.21 13.39 6.47
N LEU A 116 6.01 12.08 6.60
CA LEU A 116 5.00 11.32 5.87
C LEU A 116 4.10 10.61 6.87
N PHE A 117 2.87 11.10 6.99
CA PHE A 117 1.90 10.60 7.95
C PHE A 117 0.78 9.83 7.24
N TYR A 118 0.63 8.55 7.58
CA TYR A 118 -0.36 7.58 7.08
C TYR A 118 0.02 6.68 5.88
N PRO A 119 -0.71 5.59 5.66
CA PRO A 119 -0.24 4.24 5.33
C PRO A 119 0.42 4.04 3.96
N HIS A 120 0.95 5.07 3.31
CA HIS A 120 1.68 4.90 2.06
C HIS A 120 3.18 4.71 2.28
N ARG A 121 3.53 3.57 2.89
CA ARG A 121 4.90 3.04 2.95
C ARG A 121 5.65 3.16 1.62
N LEU A 122 4.93 2.97 0.50
CA LEU A 122 5.42 3.12 -0.85
C LEU A 122 5.90 4.54 -1.15
N LEU A 123 5.19 5.54 -0.64
CA LEU A 123 5.52 6.94 -0.90
C LEU A 123 6.78 7.38 -0.16
N CYS A 124 6.98 6.93 1.10
CA CYS A 124 8.22 7.15 1.85
C CYS A 124 9.42 6.60 1.09
N LEU A 125 9.32 5.34 0.64
CA LEU A 125 10.39 4.68 -0.11
C LEU A 125 10.65 5.34 -1.45
N LYS A 126 9.60 5.75 -2.18
CA LYS A 126 9.72 6.51 -3.43
C LYS A 126 10.40 7.86 -3.18
N CYS A 127 10.01 8.61 -2.14
CA CYS A 127 10.67 9.86 -1.78
C CYS A 127 12.14 9.64 -1.45
N SER A 128 12.46 8.69 -0.58
CA SER A 128 13.83 8.40 -0.16
C SER A 128 14.71 7.95 -1.33
N ARG A 129 14.22 7.04 -2.17
CA ARG A 129 15.00 6.47 -3.27
C ARG A 129 15.17 7.44 -4.45
N LEU A 130 14.10 8.17 -4.81
CA LEU A 130 14.09 9.01 -6.01
C LEU A 130 14.53 10.45 -5.75
N ARG A 131 14.36 10.97 -4.54
CA ARG A 131 14.60 12.37 -4.20
C ARG A 131 15.80 12.59 -3.29
N ARG A 132 16.30 11.52 -2.64
CA ARG A 132 17.41 11.56 -1.67
C ARG A 132 17.28 12.69 -0.65
N PRO A 133 16.15 12.80 0.07
CA PRO A 133 15.99 13.80 1.11
C PRO A 133 17.00 13.54 2.24
N LYS A 134 17.25 14.55 3.05
CA LYS A 134 18.12 14.42 4.23
C LYS A 134 17.55 13.43 5.24
N GLU A 135 16.24 13.47 5.44
CA GLU A 135 15.51 12.62 6.38
C GLU A 135 14.09 12.39 5.89
N VAL A 136 13.56 11.18 6.10
CA VAL A 136 12.16 10.83 5.88
C VAL A 136 11.63 10.13 7.12
N ILE A 137 10.49 10.59 7.63
CA ILE A 137 9.77 9.97 8.74
C ILE A 137 8.45 9.42 8.23
N GLY A 138 8.27 8.10 8.29
CA GLY A 138 7.03 7.42 7.96
C GLY A 138 6.29 7.02 9.23
N VAL A 139 4.98 7.26 9.29
CA VAL A 139 4.14 6.93 10.44
C VAL A 139 2.96 6.07 10.02
N ASP A 140 2.72 5.00 10.75
CA ASP A 140 1.54 4.14 10.57
C ASP A 140 1.09 3.63 11.94
N ALA A 141 -0.22 3.49 12.15
CA ALA A 141 -0.77 2.96 13.40
C ALA A 141 -0.63 1.43 13.54
N SER A 142 -0.22 0.73 12.48
CA SER A 142 -0.06 -0.72 12.45
C SER A 142 1.41 -1.11 12.61
N GLU A 143 1.74 -1.83 13.66
CA GLU A 143 3.10 -2.38 13.87
C GLU A 143 3.56 -3.28 12.72
N LEU A 144 2.66 -4.14 12.20
CA LEU A 144 2.94 -4.97 11.03
C LEU A 144 3.30 -4.11 9.81
N ALA A 145 2.60 -3.00 9.66
CA ALA A 145 2.84 -2.06 8.60
C ALA A 145 4.22 -1.39 8.70
N VAL A 146 4.57 -0.98 9.90
CA VAL A 146 5.88 -0.39 10.19
C VAL A 146 7.00 -1.40 9.99
N ALA A 147 6.83 -2.65 10.44
CA ALA A 147 7.80 -3.71 10.24
C ALA A 147 8.07 -3.96 8.75
N GLN A 148 7.03 -4.11 7.93
CA GLN A 148 7.16 -4.26 6.48
C GLN A 148 7.80 -3.04 5.80
N ALA A 149 7.52 -1.83 6.30
CA ALA A 149 8.12 -0.61 5.76
C ALA A 149 9.63 -0.56 6.01
N ARG A 150 10.08 -0.99 7.20
CA ARG A 150 11.49 -1.13 7.53
C ARG A 150 12.20 -2.16 6.67
N GLU A 151 11.61 -3.35 6.51
CA GLU A 151 12.13 -4.41 5.63
C GLU A 151 12.31 -3.89 4.19
N ASN A 152 11.34 -3.14 3.69
CA ASN A 152 11.42 -2.53 2.37
C ASN A 152 12.43 -1.37 2.28
N ALA A 153 12.66 -0.62 3.35
CA ALA A 153 13.71 0.42 3.38
C ALA A 153 15.11 -0.19 3.30
N GLU A 154 15.34 -1.29 4.00
CA GLU A 154 16.58 -2.08 3.91
C GLU A 154 16.78 -2.62 2.50
N LEU A 155 15.75 -3.23 1.91
CA LEU A 155 15.76 -3.75 0.53
C LEU A 155 16.17 -2.69 -0.50
N ASN A 156 15.83 -1.42 -0.26
CA ASN A 156 16.15 -0.30 -1.15
C ASN A 156 17.42 0.48 -0.74
N GLY A 157 18.08 0.09 0.34
CA GLY A 157 19.28 0.76 0.84
C GLY A 157 19.03 2.20 1.33
N VAL A 158 17.84 2.49 1.87
CA VAL A 158 17.44 3.83 2.36
C VAL A 158 17.16 3.87 3.86
N SER A 159 17.43 2.80 4.58
CA SER A 159 17.24 2.71 6.04
C SER A 159 18.04 3.74 6.83
N GLY A 160 19.17 4.22 6.30
CA GLY A 160 19.98 5.27 6.94
C GLY A 160 19.36 6.68 6.90
N THR A 161 18.38 6.91 6.04
CA THR A 161 17.72 8.23 5.88
C THR A 161 16.20 8.17 6.10
N THR A 162 15.65 6.97 6.32
CA THR A 162 14.21 6.76 6.46
C THR A 162 13.93 6.04 7.77
N THR A 163 13.14 6.66 8.63
CA THR A 163 12.66 6.08 9.89
C THR A 163 11.16 5.80 9.82
N PHE A 164 10.73 4.72 10.47
CA PHE A 164 9.30 4.38 10.57
C PHE A 164 8.89 4.25 12.03
N GLN A 165 7.80 4.94 12.37
CA GLN A 165 7.25 4.99 13.72
C GLN A 165 5.84 4.42 13.74
N CYS A 166 5.55 3.54 14.71
CA CYS A 166 4.20 3.10 14.99
C CYS A 166 3.55 4.10 15.95
N ALA A 167 2.60 4.89 15.46
CA ALA A 167 1.89 5.88 16.26
C ALA A 167 0.54 6.26 15.63
N ASP A 168 -0.39 6.73 16.48
CA ASP A 168 -1.58 7.42 16.01
C ASP A 168 -1.21 8.87 15.64
N VAL A 169 -1.55 9.27 14.44
CA VAL A 169 -1.26 10.63 13.94
C VAL A 169 -1.98 11.72 14.73
N PHE A 170 -3.16 11.42 15.29
CA PHE A 170 -3.89 12.37 16.13
C PHE A 170 -3.14 12.68 17.43
N ASP A 171 -2.35 11.76 17.93
CA ASP A 171 -1.50 11.96 19.11
C ASP A 171 -0.12 12.54 18.73
N LEU A 172 0.47 12.02 17.66
CA LEU A 172 1.82 12.39 17.23
C LEU A 172 1.92 13.84 16.73
N LEU A 173 0.94 14.33 15.93
CA LEU A 173 0.99 15.68 15.40
C LEU A 173 1.02 16.76 16.51
N PRO A 174 0.20 16.68 17.58
CA PRO A 174 0.34 17.56 18.75
C PRO A 174 1.71 17.52 19.43
N GLU A 175 2.30 16.32 19.55
CA GLU A 175 3.63 16.19 20.15
C GLU A 175 4.73 16.87 19.32
N LEU A 176 4.70 16.67 18.00
CA LEU A 176 5.61 17.34 17.07
C LEU A 176 5.42 18.85 17.11
N GLU A 177 4.16 19.30 17.29
CA GLU A 177 3.83 20.72 17.46
C GLU A 177 4.45 21.30 18.73
N ALA A 178 4.34 20.60 19.83
CA ALA A 178 4.90 21.02 21.12
C ALA A 178 6.45 21.03 21.09
N LYS A 179 7.07 20.15 20.30
CA LYS A 179 8.54 20.08 20.12
C LYS A 179 9.06 21.11 19.11
N GLY A 180 8.20 21.82 18.40
CA GLY A 180 8.61 22.79 17.37
C GLY A 180 9.23 22.15 16.13
N GLU A 181 8.94 20.86 15.87
CA GLU A 181 9.48 20.16 14.70
C GLU A 181 8.94 20.77 13.40
N GLN A 182 9.79 20.88 12.40
CA GLN A 182 9.46 21.48 11.09
C GLN A 182 9.84 20.51 9.97
N PHE A 183 8.98 20.44 8.95
CA PHE A 183 9.18 19.61 7.77
C PHE A 183 8.98 20.44 6.50
N ASP A 184 9.84 20.23 5.51
CA ASP A 184 9.72 20.91 4.21
C ASP A 184 8.56 20.33 3.38
N VAL A 185 8.26 19.04 3.58
CA VAL A 185 7.17 18.34 2.90
C VAL A 185 6.42 17.48 3.90
N VAL A 186 5.11 17.64 3.96
CA VAL A 186 4.20 16.81 4.74
C VAL A 186 3.19 16.15 3.80
N ILE A 187 3.11 14.82 3.83
CA ILE A 187 2.15 14.05 3.05
C ILE A 187 1.17 13.38 3.99
N LEU A 188 -0.10 13.70 3.83
CA LEU A 188 -1.21 13.15 4.61
C LEU A 188 -2.11 12.33 3.68
N ASP A 189 -2.19 11.04 3.91
CA ASP A 189 -3.10 10.16 3.18
C ASP A 189 -3.84 9.23 4.15
N PRO A 190 -4.73 9.81 4.97
CA PRO A 190 -5.49 9.04 5.95
C PRO A 190 -6.47 8.08 5.29
N PRO A 191 -6.83 6.97 5.96
CA PRO A 191 -7.93 6.13 5.53
C PRO A 191 -9.24 6.91 5.56
N ALA A 192 -10.26 6.39 4.87
CA ALA A 192 -11.59 7.00 4.93
C ALA A 192 -12.13 6.96 6.37
N PHE A 193 -12.30 8.12 6.99
CA PHE A 193 -12.82 8.25 8.36
C PHE A 193 -14.30 7.92 8.49
N THR A 194 -15.02 7.74 7.37
CA THR A 194 -16.41 7.32 7.40
C THR A 194 -16.74 6.35 6.27
N LYS A 195 -17.62 5.40 6.59
CA LYS A 195 -18.26 4.50 5.62
C LYS A 195 -19.77 4.70 5.57
N SER A 196 -20.32 5.65 6.34
CA SER A 196 -21.76 5.91 6.41
C SER A 196 -22.07 7.40 6.38
N ARG A 197 -23.25 7.75 5.87
CA ARG A 197 -23.72 9.15 5.82
C ARG A 197 -23.87 9.76 7.20
N SER A 198 -24.21 9.00 8.23
CA SER A 198 -24.40 9.47 9.61
C SER A 198 -23.12 9.93 10.27
N SER A 199 -21.95 9.43 9.87
CA SER A 199 -20.65 9.78 10.45
C SER A 199 -19.86 10.85 9.70
N VAL A 200 -20.44 11.44 8.63
CA VAL A 200 -19.77 12.45 7.80
C VAL A 200 -19.30 13.67 8.61
N LYS A 201 -20.11 14.18 9.54
CA LYS A 201 -19.74 15.35 10.36
C LYS A 201 -18.49 15.09 11.20
N ASN A 202 -18.35 13.89 11.75
CA ASN A 202 -17.18 13.51 12.54
C ASN A 202 -15.95 13.29 11.64
N ALA A 203 -16.14 12.70 10.45
CA ALA A 203 -15.08 12.55 9.47
C ALA A 203 -14.51 13.90 9.02
N ILE A 204 -15.36 14.88 8.75
CA ILE A 204 -14.95 16.25 8.38
C ILE A 204 -14.09 16.86 9.49
N LYS A 205 -14.46 16.70 10.77
CA LYS A 205 -13.65 17.18 11.90
C LYS A 205 -12.26 16.54 11.90
N GLY A 206 -12.20 15.22 11.74
CA GLY A 206 -10.93 14.47 11.69
C GLY A 206 -10.03 14.93 10.53
N TYR A 207 -10.57 15.03 9.31
CA TYR A 207 -9.82 15.55 8.16
C TYR A 207 -9.33 16.96 8.38
N ARG A 208 -10.20 17.84 8.91
CA ARG A 208 -9.83 19.22 9.22
C ARG A 208 -8.67 19.30 10.22
N GLU A 209 -8.74 18.53 11.29
CA GLU A 209 -7.72 18.52 12.34
C GLU A 209 -6.36 18.10 11.80
N ILE A 210 -6.30 16.96 11.10
CA ILE A 210 -5.05 16.45 10.52
C ILE A 210 -4.45 17.46 9.53
N ASN A 211 -5.28 18.02 8.63
CA ASN A 211 -4.78 18.95 7.62
C ASN A 211 -4.27 20.27 8.24
N ILE A 212 -4.98 20.83 9.23
CA ILE A 212 -4.53 22.05 9.91
C ILE A 212 -3.19 21.83 10.62
N ARG A 213 -3.06 20.70 11.34
CA ARG A 213 -1.83 20.36 12.05
C ARG A 213 -0.67 20.06 11.08
N GLY A 214 -0.94 19.36 9.99
CA GLY A 214 0.05 19.08 8.95
C GLY A 214 0.55 20.36 8.24
N LEU A 215 -0.32 21.35 7.98
CA LEU A 215 0.06 22.60 7.35
C LEU A 215 0.90 23.53 8.24
N ARG A 216 0.92 23.28 9.53
CA ARG A 216 1.71 24.06 10.51
C ARG A 216 3.11 23.47 10.74
N ARG A 217 3.48 22.44 9.96
CA ARG A 217 4.75 21.69 10.16
C ARG A 217 5.79 21.98 9.07
#